data_196bd272d59596ffb9c205606fca9c02
#
_entry.id   196bd272d59596ffb9c205606fca9c02
#
_cell.length_a   1.000
_cell.length_b   1.000
_cell.length_c   1.000
_cell.angle_alpha   90.00
_cell.angle_beta   90.00
_cell.angle_gamma   90.00
#
_symmetry.space_group_name_H-M   'P 1'
#
loop_
_entity.id
_entity.type
_entity.pdbx_description
1 polymer ?
#
loop_
_entity_poly.entity_id
_entity_poly.type
_entity_poly.pdbx_seq_one_letter_code
_entity_poly.pdbx_strand_id
1 'polypeptide(L)'
;MKRATRQRSAIRAAIAAAGRPLSPLEVLEGARADVPALGLATVYRNLRLLLDDGEIQGVNLPGDNIRYELTGHDHHHHFQCLACQRVFDIHACPGDLQRLAPPGFVVEGHDLTLYGHCADCRGAVASGQGAVACASGACA
;
A
#
# COMPACT_ATOMS: atom_id res chain seq x y z
N MET A 1 23.06 14.87 14.43
CA MET A 1 21.95 14.29 15.23
C MET A 1 20.61 14.94 14.88
N LYS A 2 20.47 16.26 14.99
CA LYS A 2 19.20 16.95 14.71
C LYS A 2 18.69 16.77 13.28
N ARG A 3 19.58 16.77 12.28
CA ARG A 3 19.22 16.62 10.86
C ARG A 3 18.67 15.23 10.55
N ALA A 4 19.34 14.19 11.03
CA ALA A 4 18.91 12.80 10.80
C ALA A 4 17.57 12.52 11.47
N THR A 5 17.35 13.03 12.68
CA THR A 5 16.08 12.90 13.40
C THR A 5 14.96 13.62 12.67
N ARG A 6 15.23 14.82 12.14
CA ARG A 6 14.24 15.58 11.38
C ARG A 6 13.83 14.87 10.11
N GLN A 7 14.79 14.30 9.38
CA GLN A 7 14.52 13.51 8.17
C GLN A 7 13.66 12.30 8.48
N ARG A 8 14.01 11.56 9.53
CA ARG A 8 13.27 10.38 9.96
C ARG A 8 11.84 10.74 10.38
N SER A 9 11.68 11.81 11.14
CA SER A 9 10.37 12.29 11.57
C SER A 9 9.49 12.72 10.39
N ALA A 10 10.07 13.40 9.41
CA ALA A 10 9.35 13.83 8.21
C ALA A 10 8.89 12.63 7.38
N ILE A 11 9.74 11.63 7.24
CA ILE A 11 9.41 10.39 6.51
C ILE A 11 8.28 9.64 7.21
N ARG A 12 8.41 9.44 8.52
CA ARG A 12 7.37 8.79 9.32
C ARG A 12 6.04 9.53 9.26
N ALA A 13 6.08 10.86 9.36
CA ALA A 13 4.90 11.70 9.30
C ALA A 13 4.21 11.63 7.92
N ALA A 14 4.97 11.56 6.84
CA ALA A 14 4.43 11.40 5.50
C ALA A 14 3.65 10.09 5.36
N ILE A 15 4.18 9.00 5.89
CA ILE A 15 3.52 7.69 5.88
C ILE A 15 2.24 7.74 6.73
N ALA A 16 2.32 8.34 7.92
CA ALA A 16 1.17 8.47 8.82
C ALA A 16 0.04 9.31 8.21
N ALA A 17 0.40 10.43 7.60
CA ALA A 17 -0.58 11.37 7.02
C ALA A 17 -1.31 10.80 5.82
N ALA A 18 -0.66 9.91 5.07
CA ALA A 18 -1.25 9.32 3.87
C ALA A 18 -2.42 8.39 4.20
N GLY A 19 -2.37 7.69 5.33
CA GLY A 19 -3.39 6.73 5.70
C GLY A 19 -3.50 5.55 4.74
N ARG A 20 -2.47 5.28 3.96
CA ARG A 20 -2.38 4.20 2.99
C ARG A 20 -0.93 3.82 2.75
N PRO A 21 -0.65 2.62 2.20
CA PRO A 21 0.72 2.25 1.86
C PRO A 21 1.33 3.19 0.81
N LEU A 22 2.57 3.61 1.03
CA LEU A 22 3.29 4.50 0.14
C LEU A 22 4.53 3.83 -0.45
N SER A 23 4.76 4.07 -1.75
CA SER A 23 6.04 3.75 -2.37
C SER A 23 7.13 4.69 -1.85
N PRO A 24 8.43 4.34 -1.98
CA PRO A 24 9.50 5.24 -1.59
C PRO A 24 9.45 6.62 -2.27
N LEU A 25 9.03 6.69 -3.52
CA LEU A 25 8.85 7.96 -4.23
C LEU A 25 7.72 8.79 -3.63
N GLU A 26 6.62 8.17 -3.28
CA GLU A 26 5.51 8.85 -2.61
C GLU A 26 5.90 9.36 -1.23
N VAL A 27 6.71 8.57 -0.50
CA VAL A 27 7.26 9.01 0.78
C VAL A 27 8.15 10.24 0.60
N LEU A 28 9.01 10.22 -0.42
CA LEU A 28 9.89 11.34 -0.74
C LEU A 28 9.09 12.61 -1.01
N GLU A 29 8.08 12.52 -1.86
CA GLU A 29 7.21 13.66 -2.19
C GLU A 29 6.54 14.24 -0.95
N GLY A 30 5.97 13.38 -0.11
CA GLY A 30 5.30 13.82 1.12
C GLY A 30 6.27 14.43 2.14
N ALA A 31 7.43 13.83 2.32
CA ALA A 31 8.42 14.30 3.31
C ALA A 31 9.12 15.59 2.89
N ARG A 32 9.16 15.90 1.60
CA ARG A 32 9.75 17.15 1.11
C ARG A 32 8.99 18.40 1.53
N ALA A 33 7.75 18.26 1.99
CA ALA A 33 7.03 19.38 2.59
C ALA A 33 7.78 19.93 3.82
N ASP A 34 8.38 19.04 4.61
CA ASP A 34 9.12 19.40 5.82
C ASP A 34 10.64 19.49 5.60
N VAL A 35 11.16 18.69 4.66
CA VAL A 35 12.59 18.62 4.34
C VAL A 35 12.77 18.71 2.83
N PRO A 36 12.74 19.94 2.25
CA PRO A 36 12.76 20.12 0.79
C PRO A 36 13.97 19.52 0.08
N ALA A 37 15.12 19.45 0.75
CA ALA A 37 16.35 18.92 0.18
C ALA A 37 16.51 17.40 0.35
N LEU A 38 15.48 16.71 0.84
CA LEU A 38 15.52 15.28 1.05
C LEU A 38 15.73 14.54 -0.28
N GLY A 39 16.65 13.57 -0.28
CA GLY A 39 16.92 12.72 -1.44
C GLY A 39 16.41 11.30 -1.25
N LEU A 40 16.29 10.59 -2.36
CA LEU A 40 15.73 9.22 -2.35
C LEU A 40 16.60 8.23 -1.55
N ALA A 41 17.92 8.35 -1.65
CA ALA A 41 18.85 7.49 -0.89
C ALA A 41 18.63 7.63 0.64
N THR A 42 18.38 8.86 1.09
CA THR A 42 18.07 9.13 2.50
C THR A 42 16.72 8.53 2.89
N VAL A 43 15.73 8.57 2.00
CA VAL A 43 14.43 7.93 2.22
C VAL A 43 14.62 6.43 2.44
N TYR A 44 15.32 5.73 1.54
CA TYR A 44 15.57 4.29 1.68
C TYR A 44 16.28 3.94 2.98
N ARG A 45 17.28 4.71 3.37
CA ARG A 45 18.01 4.48 4.61
C ARG A 45 17.10 4.62 5.83
N ASN A 46 16.26 5.64 5.85
CA ASN A 46 15.32 5.86 6.95
C ASN A 46 14.18 4.84 6.98
N LEU A 47 13.70 4.42 5.82
CA LEU A 47 12.71 3.34 5.73
C LEU A 47 13.26 2.06 6.35
N ARG A 48 14.54 1.73 6.07
CA ARG A 48 15.19 0.58 6.67
C ARG A 48 15.24 0.67 8.19
N LEU A 49 15.61 1.84 8.72
CA LEU A 49 15.65 2.07 10.17
C LEU A 49 14.27 1.95 10.81
N LEU A 50 13.25 2.50 10.16
CA LEU A 50 11.88 2.42 10.67
C LEU A 50 11.33 0.99 10.64
N LEU A 51 11.69 0.21 9.62
CA LEU A 51 11.38 -1.22 9.54
C LEU A 51 12.05 -2.00 10.68
N ASP A 52 13.34 -1.77 10.89
CA ASP A 52 14.12 -2.45 11.92
C ASP A 52 13.57 -2.13 13.32
N ASP A 53 13.06 -0.93 13.52
CA ASP A 53 12.45 -0.50 14.78
C ASP A 53 11.00 -0.93 14.93
N GLY A 54 10.41 -1.54 13.90
CA GLY A 54 9.03 -2.01 13.93
C GLY A 54 7.99 -0.91 13.86
N GLU A 55 8.36 0.31 13.46
CA GLU A 55 7.43 1.44 13.34
C GLU A 55 6.63 1.42 12.05
N ILE A 56 7.18 0.82 11.00
CA ILE A 56 6.50 0.63 9.72
C ILE A 56 6.61 -0.84 9.29
N GLN A 57 5.76 -1.22 8.36
CA GLN A 57 5.79 -2.55 7.76
C GLN A 57 5.71 -2.43 6.24
N GLY A 58 6.26 -3.43 5.56
CA GLY A 58 6.20 -3.52 4.11
C GLY A 58 4.93 -4.18 3.63
N VAL A 59 4.37 -3.65 2.56
CA VAL A 59 3.22 -4.22 1.86
C VAL A 59 3.70 -4.69 0.49
N ASN A 60 3.59 -5.99 0.25
CA ASN A 60 3.97 -6.60 -1.02
C ASN A 60 2.72 -6.91 -1.82
N LEU A 61 2.58 -6.30 -2.98
CA LEU A 61 1.52 -6.61 -3.92
C LEU A 61 2.10 -7.30 -5.15
N PRO A 62 1.38 -8.24 -5.77
CA PRO A 62 1.84 -8.90 -6.97
C PRO A 62 2.18 -7.90 -8.07
N GLY A 63 3.38 -8.00 -8.63
CA GLY A 63 3.82 -7.12 -9.72
C GLY A 63 4.18 -5.70 -9.33
N ASP A 64 4.23 -5.39 -8.06
CA ASP A 64 4.57 -4.06 -7.55
C ASP A 64 5.82 -4.11 -6.67
N ASN A 65 6.43 -2.95 -6.47
CA ASN A 65 7.51 -2.78 -5.49
C ASN A 65 6.93 -2.68 -4.09
N ILE A 66 7.77 -2.94 -3.09
CA ILE A 66 7.35 -2.82 -1.69
C ILE A 66 6.86 -1.41 -1.41
N ARG A 67 5.72 -1.32 -0.74
CA ARG A 67 5.17 -0.10 -0.19
C ARG A 67 5.20 -0.17 1.32
N TYR A 68 5.05 0.97 1.98
CA TYR A 68 5.26 1.07 3.43
C TYR A 68 4.07 1.74 4.09
N GLU A 69 3.68 1.20 5.24
CA GLU A 69 2.61 1.75 6.08
C GLU A 69 3.01 1.65 7.56
N LEU A 70 2.34 2.38 8.43
CA LEU A 70 2.57 2.25 9.86
C LEU A 70 2.13 0.88 10.34
N THR A 71 2.85 0.35 11.33
CA THR A 71 2.44 -0.87 12.04
C THR A 71 1.29 -0.58 13.01
N GLY A 72 0.69 -1.63 13.55
CA GLY A 72 -0.37 -1.50 14.56
C GLY A 72 -1.78 -1.51 13.99
N HIS A 73 -1.93 -1.74 12.70
CA HIS A 73 -3.24 -1.93 12.09
C HIS A 73 -3.75 -3.35 12.32
N ASP A 74 -5.05 -3.48 12.50
CA ASP A 74 -5.72 -4.78 12.51
C ASP A 74 -5.60 -5.44 11.13
N HIS A 75 -5.97 -6.72 11.05
CA HIS A 75 -6.03 -7.43 9.78
C HIS A 75 -6.84 -6.62 8.76
N HIS A 76 -6.21 -6.28 7.67
CA HIS A 76 -6.83 -5.49 6.60
C HIS A 76 -6.34 -6.00 5.25
N HIS A 77 -6.99 -5.51 4.20
CA HIS A 77 -6.68 -5.86 2.83
C HIS A 77 -6.33 -4.60 2.04
N HIS A 78 -6.00 -4.76 0.78
CA HIS A 78 -5.54 -3.65 -0.04
C HIS A 78 -6.30 -3.55 -1.35
N PHE A 79 -6.38 -2.33 -1.88
CA PHE A 79 -6.90 -2.03 -3.20
C PHE A 79 -5.83 -1.28 -3.97
N GLN A 80 -5.52 -1.73 -5.18
CA GLN A 80 -4.59 -1.03 -6.06
C GLN A 80 -5.34 -0.42 -7.24
N CYS A 81 -5.18 0.88 -7.44
CA CYS A 81 -5.72 1.56 -8.59
C CYS A 81 -4.85 1.28 -9.81
N LEU A 82 -5.46 0.79 -10.89
CA LEU A 82 -4.75 0.48 -12.13
C LEU A 82 -4.38 1.71 -12.94
N ALA A 83 -5.03 2.85 -12.66
CA ALA A 83 -4.76 4.09 -13.37
C ALA A 83 -3.62 4.89 -12.73
N CYS A 84 -3.72 5.17 -11.42
CA CYS A 84 -2.72 5.99 -10.72
C CYS A 84 -1.71 5.18 -9.91
N GLN A 85 -1.88 3.87 -9.84
CA GLN A 85 -1.01 2.92 -9.13
C GLN A 85 -0.97 3.11 -7.60
N ARG A 86 -1.77 4.00 -7.03
CA ARG A 86 -1.85 4.15 -5.58
C ARG A 86 -2.48 2.91 -4.95
N VAL A 87 -2.02 2.59 -3.75
CA VAL A 87 -2.54 1.49 -2.94
C VAL A 87 -3.31 2.07 -1.76
N PHE A 88 -4.45 1.50 -1.47
CA PHE A 88 -5.34 1.92 -0.39
C PHE A 88 -5.62 0.76 0.56
N ASP A 89 -5.89 1.08 1.82
CA ASP A 89 -6.30 0.08 2.80
C ASP A 89 -7.79 -0.21 2.69
N ILE A 90 -8.14 -1.48 2.80
CA ILE A 90 -9.52 -1.94 2.91
C ILE A 90 -9.67 -2.51 4.32
N HIS A 91 -10.48 -1.85 5.15
CA HIS A 91 -10.70 -2.27 6.53
C HIS A 91 -11.82 -3.29 6.69
N ALA A 92 -12.47 -3.65 5.60
CA ALA A 92 -13.46 -4.71 5.57
C ALA A 92 -12.80 -6.05 5.22
N CYS A 93 -13.29 -7.13 5.81
CA CYS A 93 -12.81 -8.48 5.52
C CYS A 93 -14.04 -9.36 5.19
N PRO A 94 -13.95 -10.22 4.14
CA PRO A 94 -15.04 -11.13 3.82
C PRO A 94 -15.23 -12.24 4.86
N GLY A 95 -14.35 -12.33 5.85
CA GLY A 95 -14.41 -13.32 6.91
C GLY A 95 -13.70 -14.64 6.54
N ASP A 96 -14.29 -15.74 6.92
CA ASP A 96 -13.71 -17.07 6.69
C ASP A 96 -13.82 -17.45 5.21
N LEU A 97 -12.66 -17.75 4.61
CA LEU A 97 -12.56 -18.19 3.22
C LEU A 97 -12.29 -19.70 3.09
N GLN A 98 -12.52 -20.47 4.15
CA GLN A 98 -12.36 -21.93 4.13
C GLN A 98 -13.12 -22.59 2.96
N ARG A 99 -14.27 -22.04 2.60
CA ARG A 99 -15.11 -22.54 1.51
C ARG A 99 -14.44 -22.50 0.13
N LEU A 100 -13.39 -21.68 -0.02
CA LEU A 100 -12.65 -21.57 -1.30
C LEU A 100 -11.56 -22.63 -1.42
N ALA A 101 -11.22 -23.28 -0.33
CA ALA A 101 -10.18 -24.29 -0.34
C ALA A 101 -10.70 -25.60 -0.94
N PRO A 102 -9.82 -26.39 -1.57
CA PRO A 102 -10.18 -27.74 -2.01
C PRO A 102 -10.62 -28.60 -0.82
N PRO A 103 -11.41 -29.67 -1.08
CA PRO A 103 -11.85 -30.56 0.00
C PRO A 103 -10.67 -31.13 0.78
N GLY A 104 -10.77 -31.10 2.11
CA GLY A 104 -9.75 -31.62 3.01
C GLY A 104 -8.62 -30.64 3.34
N PHE A 105 -8.61 -29.46 2.74
CA PHE A 105 -7.61 -28.43 3.02
C PHE A 105 -8.06 -27.56 4.18
N VAL A 106 -7.09 -27.05 4.92
CA VAL A 106 -7.34 -26.12 6.04
C VAL A 106 -6.74 -24.76 5.67
N VAL A 107 -7.56 -23.72 5.74
CA VAL A 107 -7.11 -22.33 5.50
C VAL A 107 -6.71 -21.72 6.83
N GLU A 108 -5.47 -21.25 6.93
CA GLU A 108 -4.96 -20.61 8.14
C GLU A 108 -4.98 -19.07 8.05
N GLY A 109 -5.02 -18.53 6.85
CA GLY A 109 -5.04 -17.09 6.64
C GLY A 109 -5.31 -16.75 5.20
N HIS A 110 -5.47 -15.45 4.94
CA HIS A 110 -5.66 -14.96 3.58
C HIS A 110 -5.19 -13.52 3.45
N ASP A 111 -4.75 -13.18 2.26
CA ASP A 111 -4.47 -11.80 1.85
C ASP A 111 -5.32 -11.52 0.62
N LEU A 112 -5.97 -10.36 0.61
CA LEU A 112 -6.78 -9.93 -0.51
C LEU A 112 -6.24 -8.61 -1.06
N THR A 113 -6.11 -8.56 -2.37
CA THR A 113 -5.85 -7.32 -3.08
C THR A 113 -6.89 -7.18 -4.17
N LEU A 114 -7.62 -6.09 -4.15
CA LEU A 114 -8.56 -5.75 -5.19
C LEU A 114 -7.91 -4.79 -6.19
N TYR A 115 -8.24 -4.94 -7.44
CA TYR A 115 -7.71 -4.13 -8.53
C TYR A 115 -8.85 -3.44 -9.25
N GLY A 116 -8.65 -2.17 -9.58
CA GLY A 116 -9.68 -1.42 -10.27
C GLY A 116 -9.30 0.05 -10.37
N HIS A 117 -10.24 0.93 -10.14
CA HIS A 117 -10.01 2.37 -10.21
C HIS A 117 -10.48 3.04 -8.92
N CYS A 118 -9.62 3.88 -8.35
CA CYS A 118 -9.97 4.64 -7.15
C CYS A 118 -11.01 5.72 -7.47
N ALA A 119 -11.55 6.34 -6.41
CA ALA A 119 -12.59 7.35 -6.57
C ALA A 119 -12.16 8.52 -7.48
N ASP A 120 -10.88 8.90 -7.41
CA ASP A 120 -10.34 9.98 -8.24
C ASP A 120 -10.18 9.59 -9.71
N CYS A 121 -9.92 8.30 -9.98
CA CYS A 121 -9.66 7.79 -11.33
C CYS A 121 -10.87 7.15 -11.99
N ARG A 122 -11.96 6.95 -11.29
CA ARG A 122 -13.15 6.27 -11.83
C ARG A 122 -13.75 6.97 -13.06
N GLY A 123 -13.53 8.27 -13.19
CA GLY A 123 -13.96 9.03 -14.36
C GLY A 123 -13.31 8.57 -15.65
N ALA A 124 -12.08 8.03 -15.60
CA ALA A 124 -11.38 7.48 -16.75
C ALA A 124 -12.03 6.17 -17.26
N VAL A 125 -12.73 5.46 -16.37
CA VAL A 125 -13.44 4.21 -16.72
C VAL A 125 -14.73 4.50 -17.48
N ALA A 126 -15.39 5.60 -17.16
CA ALA A 126 -16.62 6.02 -17.80
C ALA A 126 -16.43 6.35 -19.30
N SER A 127 -15.19 6.55 -19.75
CA SER A 127 -14.88 6.77 -21.17
C SER A 127 -14.69 5.49 -21.97
N GLY A 128 -15.04 4.33 -21.42
CA GLY A 128 -15.02 3.05 -22.14
C GLY A 128 -13.64 2.44 -22.33
N GLN A 129 -12.66 2.98 -21.67
CA GLN A 129 -11.29 2.47 -21.74
C GLN A 129 -11.03 1.54 -20.55
N GLY A 130 -11.07 0.27 -20.81
CA GLY A 130 -10.52 -0.66 -19.85
C GLY A 130 -11.47 -1.14 -18.78
N ALA A 131 -12.63 -1.59 -19.17
CA ALA A 131 -13.16 -2.71 -18.46
C ALA A 131 -12.05 -3.75 -18.46
N VAL A 132 -11.28 -3.80 -17.39
CA VAL A 132 -10.51 -4.98 -17.10
C VAL A 132 -11.58 -6.02 -16.82
N ALA A 133 -12.08 -6.60 -17.86
CA ALA A 133 -12.82 -7.81 -17.73
C ALA A 133 -12.00 -8.67 -16.80
N CYS A 134 -12.63 -9.27 -15.83
CA CYS A 134 -12.07 -10.45 -15.20
C CYS A 134 -11.72 -11.36 -16.38
N ALA A 135 -10.49 -11.26 -16.82
CA ALA A 135 -10.05 -11.84 -18.08
C ALA A 135 -10.14 -13.36 -18.07
N SER A 136 -10.48 -13.94 -16.94
CA SER A 136 -10.61 -15.37 -16.77
C SER A 136 -12.02 -15.84 -16.42
N GLY A 137 -13.00 -14.93 -16.36
CA GLY A 137 -14.34 -15.29 -15.89
C GLY A 137 -14.38 -15.76 -14.45
N ALA A 138 -13.27 -15.63 -13.73
CA ALA A 138 -13.15 -16.10 -12.36
C ALA A 138 -13.67 -15.12 -11.33
N CYS A 139 -14.14 -13.98 -11.77
CA CYS A 139 -14.72 -12.96 -10.88
C CYS A 139 -16.23 -12.92 -11.01
N ALA A 140 -16.82 -14.03 -11.06
CA ALA A 140 -18.28 -14.10 -10.96
C ALA A 140 -18.72 -14.01 -9.51
#